data_2ca505175ac50233e3c18a2bd6bf0b46
#
_entry.id   2ca505175ac50233e3c18a2bd6bf0b46
#
_cell.length_a   1.000
_cell.length_b   1.000
_cell.length_c   1.000
_cell.angle_alpha   90.00
_cell.angle_beta   90.00
_cell.angle_gamma   90.00
#
_symmetry.space_group_name_H-M   'P 1'
#
loop_
_entity.id
_entity.type
_entity.pdbx_description
1 polymer ?
#
loop_
_entity_poly.entity_id
_entity_poly.type
_entity_poly.pdbx_seq_one_letter_code
_entity_poly.pdbx_strand_id
1 'polypeptide(L)'
;MKLYGMDVKPRHLDLLVSLSSPSLSPDGEQAVFAARRPSFVVDDYVGRIWSVATAGRGRPRPLTRGTSDLAPQLSPDGQTVAFLRGGIDVTPQLAIVAAEGGEPRIITDAPLGVDEFVWSSDSRKLAFVARMPEEGRYGTLDGVPTDREDPRLIVGNKYQANGLGYTRDRPRGIYLLEVPSLDEEPW
;
A
#
# COMPACT_ATOMS: atom_id res chain seq x y z
N MET A 1 14.34 -27.23 -13.05
CA MET A 1 14.95 -26.08 -12.34
C MET A 1 15.19 -26.52 -10.91
N LYS A 2 16.38 -26.34 -10.33
CA LYS A 2 16.68 -26.71 -8.93
C LYS A 2 16.84 -25.44 -8.12
N LEU A 3 16.17 -25.36 -6.98
CA LEU A 3 16.36 -24.30 -5.99
C LEU A 3 16.95 -24.96 -4.74
N TYR A 4 18.15 -24.52 -4.32
CA TYR A 4 18.86 -25.11 -3.17
C TYR A 4 19.00 -26.65 -3.23
N GLY A 5 19.18 -27.22 -4.44
CA GLY A 5 19.34 -28.67 -4.61
C GLY A 5 18.06 -29.48 -4.69
N MET A 6 16.88 -28.85 -4.49
CA MET A 6 15.56 -29.49 -4.60
C MET A 6 14.95 -29.33 -5.99
N ASP A 7 14.22 -30.31 -6.47
CA ASP A 7 13.40 -30.17 -7.66
C ASP A 7 12.22 -29.25 -7.34
N VAL A 8 12.12 -28.11 -8.07
CA VAL A 8 11.02 -27.17 -7.90
C VAL A 8 9.73 -27.77 -8.45
N LYS A 9 8.73 -27.85 -7.60
CA LYS A 9 7.36 -28.27 -7.93
C LYS A 9 6.40 -27.08 -7.75
N PRO A 10 5.23 -27.06 -8.39
CA PRO A 10 4.24 -25.98 -8.24
C PRO A 10 3.91 -25.64 -6.78
N ARG A 11 3.83 -26.63 -5.91
CA ARG A 11 3.60 -26.45 -4.46
C ARG A 11 4.69 -25.67 -3.71
N HIS A 12 5.84 -25.43 -4.35
CA HIS A 12 6.94 -24.67 -3.74
C HIS A 12 6.89 -23.18 -4.09
N LEU A 13 5.87 -22.72 -4.81
CA LEU A 13 5.71 -21.32 -5.17
C LEU A 13 5.54 -20.42 -3.93
N ASP A 14 4.90 -20.92 -2.88
CA ASP A 14 4.74 -20.20 -1.60
C ASP A 14 6.05 -19.99 -0.83
N LEU A 15 7.13 -20.67 -1.22
CA LEU A 15 8.47 -20.46 -0.69
C LEU A 15 9.22 -19.29 -1.38
N LEU A 16 8.69 -18.78 -2.49
CA LEU A 16 9.29 -17.68 -3.22
C LEU A 16 8.93 -16.36 -2.52
N VAL A 17 9.92 -15.69 -1.97
CA VAL A 17 9.77 -14.37 -1.36
C VAL A 17 10.34 -13.32 -2.30
N SER A 18 9.51 -12.34 -2.66
CA SER A 18 9.91 -11.16 -3.42
C SER A 18 10.10 -9.98 -2.47
N LEU A 19 11.23 -9.29 -2.60
CA LEU A 19 11.53 -8.07 -1.85
C LEU A 19 11.37 -6.87 -2.77
N SER A 20 10.79 -5.78 -2.25
CA SER A 20 10.56 -4.57 -3.03
C SER A 20 10.58 -3.30 -2.16
N SER A 21 10.68 -2.15 -2.82
CA SER A 21 10.53 -0.82 -2.24
C SER A 21 11.42 -0.61 -1.00
N PRO A 22 12.74 -0.80 -1.08
CA PRO A 22 13.62 -0.51 0.05
C PRO A 22 13.66 1.00 0.30
N SER A 23 13.62 1.39 1.57
CA SER A 23 13.81 2.77 2.04
C SER A 23 14.80 2.77 3.19
N LEU A 24 15.76 3.70 3.18
CA LEU A 24 16.78 3.84 4.22
C LEU A 24 16.40 4.97 5.18
N SER A 25 16.78 4.80 6.45
CA SER A 25 16.77 5.91 7.41
C SER A 25 17.79 6.99 7.01
N PRO A 26 17.60 8.25 7.45
CA PRO A 26 18.49 9.36 7.10
C PRO A 26 19.95 9.14 7.51
N ASP A 27 20.18 8.42 8.62
CA ASP A 27 21.49 8.03 9.12
C ASP A 27 22.07 6.80 8.40
N GLY A 28 21.25 6.12 7.58
CA GLY A 28 21.63 4.91 6.87
C GLY A 28 21.72 3.65 7.75
N GLU A 29 21.35 3.71 9.03
CA GLU A 29 21.50 2.59 9.97
C GLU A 29 20.35 1.57 9.92
N GLN A 30 19.20 1.97 9.36
CA GLN A 30 18.03 1.12 9.22
C GLN A 30 17.52 1.10 7.78
N ALA A 31 17.09 -0.07 7.32
CA ALA A 31 16.34 -0.23 6.09
C ALA A 31 14.97 -0.83 6.38
N VAL A 32 13.93 -0.32 5.72
CA VAL A 32 12.61 -0.94 5.65
C VAL A 32 12.33 -1.39 4.23
N PHE A 33 11.60 -2.48 4.06
CA PHE A 33 11.26 -3.04 2.75
C PHE A 33 10.00 -3.87 2.83
N ALA A 34 9.32 -4.03 1.70
CA ALA A 34 8.20 -4.96 1.58
C ALA A 34 8.70 -6.35 1.20
N ALA A 35 8.20 -7.38 1.87
CA ALA A 35 8.41 -8.77 1.49
C ALA A 35 7.06 -9.43 1.20
N ARG A 36 6.90 -10.00 0.01
CA ARG A 36 5.69 -10.67 -0.47
C ARG A 36 5.97 -12.10 -0.86
N ARG A 37 5.00 -12.96 -0.66
CA ARG A 37 5.02 -14.34 -1.16
C ARG A 37 3.64 -14.76 -1.65
N PRO A 38 3.53 -15.67 -2.62
CA PRO A 38 2.26 -16.30 -2.96
C PRO A 38 1.71 -17.07 -1.76
N SER A 39 0.40 -17.13 -1.65
CA SER A 39 -0.31 -17.90 -0.62
C SER A 39 -1.44 -18.69 -1.26
N PHE A 40 -1.34 -20.00 -1.26
CA PHE A 40 -2.41 -20.90 -1.75
C PHE A 40 -3.66 -20.87 -0.86
N VAL A 41 -3.53 -20.38 0.38
CA VAL A 41 -4.67 -20.31 1.31
C VAL A 41 -5.64 -19.21 0.94
N VAL A 42 -5.09 -18.06 0.51
CA VAL A 42 -5.90 -16.87 0.14
C VAL A 42 -5.97 -16.67 -1.37
N ASP A 43 -5.35 -17.55 -2.15
CA ASP A 43 -5.25 -17.48 -3.62
C ASP A 43 -4.76 -16.12 -4.14
N ASP A 44 -3.84 -15.50 -3.39
CA ASP A 44 -3.26 -14.19 -3.68
C ASP A 44 -1.87 -14.09 -3.02
N TYR A 45 -1.26 -12.91 -3.11
CA TYR A 45 0.00 -12.61 -2.43
C TYR A 45 -0.26 -12.05 -1.03
N VAL A 46 0.50 -12.56 -0.06
CA VAL A 46 0.59 -11.95 1.27
C VAL A 46 1.89 -11.18 1.39
N GLY A 47 1.81 -9.96 1.94
CA GLY A 47 2.93 -9.04 2.05
C GLY A 47 2.96 -8.29 3.38
N ARG A 48 4.18 -8.01 3.88
CA ARG A 48 4.42 -7.27 5.13
C ARG A 48 5.61 -6.35 4.96
N ILE A 49 5.65 -5.32 5.78
CA ILE A 49 6.83 -4.47 5.92
C ILE A 49 7.79 -5.10 6.93
N TRP A 50 9.05 -5.12 6.56
CA TRP A 50 10.15 -5.61 7.36
C TRP A 50 11.14 -4.50 7.61
N SER A 51 11.87 -4.60 8.71
CA SER A 51 12.95 -3.71 9.10
C SER A 51 14.21 -4.51 9.38
N VAL A 52 15.35 -3.94 9.03
CA VAL A 52 16.67 -4.52 9.29
C VAL A 52 17.68 -3.43 9.57
N ALA A 53 18.58 -3.66 10.54
CA ALA A 53 19.77 -2.82 10.70
C ALA A 53 20.73 -3.06 9.53
N THR A 54 21.25 -1.99 8.94
CA THR A 54 22.15 -2.04 7.79
C THR A 54 23.58 -2.41 8.18
N ALA A 55 23.99 -2.04 9.40
CA ALA A 55 25.30 -2.38 9.96
C ALA A 55 25.27 -3.77 10.64
N GLY A 56 26.35 -4.53 10.46
CA GLY A 56 26.55 -5.80 11.14
C GLY A 56 25.74 -6.98 10.57
N ARG A 57 25.38 -7.93 11.44
CA ARG A 57 24.61 -9.14 11.11
C ARG A 57 23.16 -9.02 11.62
N GLY A 58 22.53 -7.86 11.43
CA GLY A 58 21.15 -7.63 11.80
C GLY A 58 20.22 -8.67 11.13
N ARG A 59 19.30 -9.26 11.90
CA ARG A 59 18.25 -10.12 11.35
C ARG A 59 17.05 -9.27 11.01
N PRO A 60 16.47 -9.40 9.80
CA PRO A 60 15.21 -8.74 9.48
C PRO A 60 14.13 -9.13 10.49
N ARG A 61 13.34 -8.14 10.91
CA ARG A 61 12.17 -8.33 11.77
C ARG A 61 10.93 -7.77 11.08
N PRO A 62 9.75 -8.39 11.24
CA PRO A 62 8.51 -7.81 10.73
C PRO A 62 8.21 -6.51 11.49
N LEU A 63 7.98 -5.43 10.74
CA LEU A 63 7.54 -4.14 11.28
C LEU A 63 6.01 -4.09 11.38
N THR A 64 5.31 -4.72 10.42
CA THR A 64 3.85 -4.77 10.40
C THR A 64 3.34 -6.21 10.44
N ARG A 65 2.04 -6.37 10.76
CA ARG A 65 1.35 -7.67 10.82
C ARG A 65 0.20 -7.79 9.82
N GLY A 66 0.06 -6.81 8.92
CA GLY A 66 -0.92 -6.87 7.85
C GLY A 66 -0.67 -8.01 6.86
N THR A 67 -1.65 -8.28 6.02
CA THR A 67 -1.58 -9.32 4.99
C THR A 67 -1.23 -8.76 3.62
N SER A 68 -1.41 -7.44 3.40
CA SER A 68 -1.09 -6.76 2.14
C SER A 68 -0.54 -5.35 2.41
N ASP A 69 0.62 -5.28 3.08
CA ASP A 69 1.34 -4.05 3.34
C ASP A 69 2.47 -3.91 2.30
N LEU A 70 2.53 -2.77 1.60
CA LEU A 70 3.38 -2.52 0.43
C LEU A 70 4.00 -1.12 0.46
N ALA A 71 5.02 -0.91 -0.38
CA ALA A 71 5.63 0.38 -0.69
C ALA A 71 6.01 1.20 0.56
N PRO A 72 6.77 0.67 1.54
CA PRO A 72 7.18 1.43 2.70
C PRO A 72 8.14 2.56 2.33
N GLN A 73 7.98 3.70 3.00
CA GLN A 73 8.91 4.83 2.95
C GLN A 73 9.13 5.37 4.36
N LEU A 74 10.39 5.45 4.77
CA LEU A 74 10.77 6.19 5.99
C LEU A 74 10.59 7.68 5.78
N SER A 75 10.11 8.35 6.80
CA SER A 75 10.07 9.82 6.85
C SER A 75 11.49 10.41 6.82
N PRO A 76 11.70 11.63 6.32
CA PRO A 76 12.98 12.30 6.33
C PRO A 76 13.64 12.47 7.71
N ASP A 77 12.85 12.48 8.79
CA ASP A 77 13.36 12.49 10.17
C ASP A 77 13.66 11.08 10.74
N GLY A 78 13.31 10.01 9.97
CA GLY A 78 13.54 8.63 10.35
C GLY A 78 12.62 8.08 11.43
N GLN A 79 11.61 8.82 11.89
CA GLN A 79 10.76 8.41 13.02
C GLN A 79 9.54 7.61 12.62
N THR A 80 9.04 7.79 11.39
CA THR A 80 7.79 7.19 10.92
C THR A 80 8.00 6.45 9.60
N VAL A 81 7.31 5.34 9.44
CA VAL A 81 7.20 4.61 8.17
C VAL A 81 5.79 4.77 7.64
N ALA A 82 5.65 5.38 6.46
CA ALA A 82 4.40 5.37 5.71
C ALA A 82 4.41 4.19 4.72
N PHE A 83 3.25 3.61 4.47
CA PHE A 83 3.11 2.46 3.57
C PHE A 83 1.66 2.32 3.08
N LEU A 84 1.45 1.53 2.04
CA LEU A 84 0.12 1.18 1.55
C LEU A 84 -0.35 -0.09 2.22
N ARG A 85 -1.50 -0.03 2.89
CA ARG A 85 -2.18 -1.17 3.51
C ARG A 85 -3.43 -1.51 2.75
N GLY A 86 -3.48 -2.70 2.18
CA GLY A 86 -4.63 -3.28 1.52
C GLY A 86 -5.05 -4.61 2.14
N GLY A 87 -5.88 -5.33 1.42
CA GLY A 87 -6.35 -6.67 1.78
C GLY A 87 -7.00 -7.35 0.58
N ILE A 88 -7.58 -8.52 0.79
CA ILE A 88 -8.42 -9.15 -0.20
C ILE A 88 -9.69 -8.31 -0.32
N ASP A 89 -9.99 -7.85 -1.55
CA ASP A 89 -11.13 -6.97 -1.86
C ASP A 89 -11.15 -5.64 -1.07
N VAL A 90 -10.00 -5.24 -0.50
CA VAL A 90 -9.84 -3.96 0.20
C VAL A 90 -8.87 -3.09 -0.58
N THR A 91 -9.35 -1.92 -1.00
CA THR A 91 -8.52 -0.93 -1.70
C THR A 91 -7.38 -0.44 -0.81
N PRO A 92 -6.15 -0.31 -1.34
CA PRO A 92 -5.01 0.14 -0.55
C PRO A 92 -5.24 1.55 0.02
N GLN A 93 -5.02 1.70 1.32
CA GLN A 93 -5.04 2.98 2.01
C GLN A 93 -3.63 3.32 2.51
N LEU A 94 -3.35 4.61 2.65
CA LEU A 94 -2.12 5.06 3.26
C LEU A 94 -2.18 4.85 4.78
N ALA A 95 -1.15 4.22 5.31
CA ALA A 95 -1.00 3.96 6.72
C ALA A 95 0.37 4.39 7.21
N ILE A 96 0.49 4.70 8.49
CA ILE A 96 1.73 5.06 9.17
C ILE A 96 1.96 4.17 10.38
N VAL A 97 3.23 3.99 10.73
CA VAL A 97 3.66 3.28 11.94
C VAL A 97 5.00 3.90 12.41
N ALA A 98 5.29 3.86 13.70
CA ALA A 98 6.61 4.26 14.19
C ALA A 98 7.72 3.39 13.58
N ALA A 99 8.88 3.97 13.29
CA ALA A 99 10.01 3.25 12.67
C ALA A 99 10.52 2.10 13.56
N GLU A 100 10.31 2.19 14.87
CA GLU A 100 10.64 1.15 15.84
C GLU A 100 9.59 0.02 15.90
N GLY A 101 8.41 0.25 15.33
CA GLY A 101 7.25 -0.65 15.36
C GLY A 101 6.11 -0.10 16.23
N GLY A 102 5.02 -0.84 16.28
CA GLY A 102 3.80 -0.45 17.00
C GLY A 102 2.56 -0.84 16.21
N GLU A 103 1.42 -0.27 16.60
CA GLU A 103 0.15 -0.45 15.88
C GLU A 103 0.09 0.55 14.71
N PRO A 104 -0.08 0.07 13.47
CA PRO A 104 -0.24 0.94 12.32
C PRO A 104 -1.58 1.68 12.33
N ARG A 105 -1.56 2.96 11.96
CA ARG A 105 -2.73 3.81 11.81
C ARG A 105 -3.01 4.09 10.34
N ILE A 106 -4.21 3.79 9.86
CA ILE A 106 -4.68 4.20 8.53
C ILE A 106 -5.03 5.68 8.59
N ILE A 107 -4.55 6.47 7.62
CA ILE A 107 -4.67 7.92 7.59
C ILE A 107 -5.39 8.46 6.33
N THR A 108 -5.90 7.57 5.48
CA THR A 108 -6.74 7.94 4.33
C THR A 108 -7.98 7.07 4.27
N ASP A 109 -9.02 7.60 3.61
CA ASP A 109 -10.24 6.89 3.25
C ASP A 109 -10.58 7.21 1.78
N ALA A 110 -9.65 6.87 0.89
CA ALA A 110 -9.82 7.08 -0.54
C ALA A 110 -10.76 6.01 -1.13
N PRO A 111 -11.89 6.36 -1.73
CA PRO A 111 -12.92 5.39 -2.17
C PRO A 111 -12.39 4.32 -3.12
N LEU A 112 -11.43 4.67 -3.96
CA LEU A 112 -10.79 3.76 -4.92
C LEU A 112 -9.33 3.44 -4.55
N GLY A 113 -8.95 3.74 -3.29
CA GLY A 113 -7.61 3.51 -2.77
C GLY A 113 -6.59 4.55 -3.17
N VAL A 114 -5.39 4.38 -2.63
CA VAL A 114 -4.21 5.20 -2.90
C VAL A 114 -3.26 4.44 -3.83
N ASP A 115 -2.82 5.10 -4.91
CA ASP A 115 -1.92 4.50 -5.91
C ASP A 115 -0.45 4.61 -5.47
N GLU A 116 -0.02 5.80 -5.05
CA GLU A 116 1.36 6.15 -4.69
C GLU A 116 1.38 7.36 -3.74
N PHE A 117 2.49 7.56 -3.05
CA PHE A 117 2.68 8.67 -2.13
C PHE A 117 4.15 9.06 -2.00
N VAL A 118 4.39 10.24 -1.42
CA VAL A 118 5.73 10.76 -1.12
C VAL A 118 5.68 11.66 0.11
N TRP A 119 6.73 11.60 0.93
CA TRP A 119 6.93 12.50 2.07
C TRP A 119 7.31 13.92 1.64
N SER A 120 6.86 14.91 2.38
CA SER A 120 7.48 16.24 2.38
C SER A 120 8.83 16.20 3.10
N SER A 121 9.75 17.08 2.74
CA SER A 121 11.10 17.11 3.30
C SER A 121 11.15 17.43 4.81
N ASP A 122 10.07 18.01 5.36
CA ASP A 122 9.92 18.34 6.78
C ASP A 122 9.21 17.26 7.60
N SER A 123 8.92 16.09 6.99
CA SER A 123 8.21 14.95 7.59
C SER A 123 6.78 15.23 8.06
N ARG A 124 6.21 16.40 7.76
CA ARG A 124 4.91 16.83 8.27
C ARG A 124 3.75 16.50 7.36
N LYS A 125 4.03 16.28 6.07
CA LYS A 125 3.00 16.07 5.06
C LYS A 125 3.31 14.88 4.18
N LEU A 126 2.25 14.28 3.66
CA LEU A 126 2.31 13.27 2.61
C LEU A 126 1.50 13.78 1.42
N ALA A 127 2.11 13.82 0.24
CA ALA A 127 1.38 13.95 -1.00
C ALA A 127 1.06 12.54 -1.50
N PHE A 128 -0.17 12.30 -1.94
CA PHE A 128 -0.57 11.01 -2.48
C PHE A 128 -1.41 11.15 -3.73
N VAL A 129 -1.39 10.11 -4.54
CA VAL A 129 -2.19 10.00 -5.75
C VAL A 129 -3.34 9.04 -5.51
N ALA A 130 -4.55 9.49 -5.80
CA ALA A 130 -5.74 8.67 -5.71
C ALA A 130 -6.70 9.00 -6.87
N ARG A 131 -7.62 8.08 -7.12
CA ARG A 131 -8.75 8.30 -8.03
C ARG A 131 -9.98 8.62 -7.21
N MET A 132 -10.60 9.76 -7.50
CA MET A 132 -11.87 10.14 -6.88
C MET A 132 -12.99 9.91 -7.87
N PRO A 133 -13.94 9.04 -7.55
CA PRO A 133 -15.09 8.81 -8.41
C PRO A 133 -16.02 10.01 -8.43
N GLU A 134 -16.73 10.20 -9.55
CA GLU A 134 -17.90 11.07 -9.58
C GLU A 134 -18.96 10.53 -8.63
N GLU A 135 -19.78 11.43 -8.09
CA GLU A 135 -20.90 11.07 -7.23
C GLU A 135 -21.82 10.05 -7.90
N GLY A 136 -22.24 9.03 -7.17
CA GLY A 136 -23.09 7.95 -7.69
C GLY A 136 -22.34 6.90 -8.52
N ARG A 137 -20.98 6.91 -8.50
CA ARG A 137 -20.15 5.91 -9.17
C ARG A 137 -19.34 5.10 -8.16
N TYR A 138 -19.09 3.83 -8.51
CA TYR A 138 -18.27 2.90 -7.71
C TYR A 138 -18.74 2.74 -6.26
N GLY A 139 -20.08 2.77 -6.06
CA GLY A 139 -20.67 2.58 -4.73
C GLY A 139 -20.55 3.79 -3.80
N THR A 140 -20.25 4.98 -4.32
CA THR A 140 -20.14 6.21 -3.50
C THR A 140 -21.48 6.83 -3.11
N LEU A 141 -22.60 6.31 -3.62
CA LEU A 141 -23.94 6.74 -3.23
C LEU A 141 -24.57 5.73 -2.27
N ASP A 142 -24.93 6.19 -1.07
CA ASP A 142 -25.56 5.36 -0.06
C ASP A 142 -26.85 4.69 -0.58
N GLY A 143 -26.96 3.38 -0.35
CA GLY A 143 -28.13 2.59 -0.75
C GLY A 143 -28.18 2.24 -2.24
N VAL A 144 -27.21 2.66 -3.04
CA VAL A 144 -27.11 2.29 -4.46
C VAL A 144 -25.89 1.39 -4.68
N PRO A 145 -26.08 0.08 -4.86
CA PRO A 145 -24.99 -0.82 -5.17
C PRO A 145 -24.45 -0.56 -6.58
N THR A 146 -23.19 -0.95 -6.84
CA THR A 146 -22.48 -0.68 -8.10
C THR A 146 -23.17 -1.23 -9.35
N ASP A 147 -23.96 -2.29 -9.22
CA ASP A 147 -24.74 -2.90 -10.31
C ASP A 147 -26.04 -2.13 -10.64
N ARG A 148 -26.39 -1.14 -9.82
CA ARG A 148 -27.56 -0.27 -10.01
C ARG A 148 -27.21 1.19 -10.25
N GLU A 149 -25.96 1.49 -10.53
CA GLU A 149 -25.51 2.82 -10.94
C GLU A 149 -26.16 3.25 -12.27
N ASP A 150 -26.40 4.56 -12.43
CA ASP A 150 -26.94 5.11 -13.66
C ASP A 150 -26.08 4.76 -14.88
N PRO A 151 -26.69 4.59 -16.07
CA PRO A 151 -25.95 4.33 -17.30
C PRO A 151 -24.88 5.39 -17.58
N ARG A 152 -23.75 4.97 -18.13
CA ARG A 152 -22.65 5.88 -18.52
C ARG A 152 -22.87 6.39 -19.94
N LEU A 153 -22.93 7.71 -20.10
CA LEU A 153 -22.89 8.33 -21.43
C LEU A 153 -21.44 8.44 -21.92
N ILE A 154 -21.11 7.67 -22.95
CA ILE A 154 -19.77 7.63 -23.53
C ILE A 154 -19.72 8.55 -24.74
N VAL A 155 -19.01 9.68 -24.63
CA VAL A 155 -18.92 10.70 -25.68
C VAL A 155 -17.53 10.77 -26.35
N GLY A 156 -16.70 9.76 -26.20
CA GLY A 156 -15.36 9.78 -26.81
C GLY A 156 -14.65 8.42 -26.76
N ASN A 157 -13.62 8.26 -27.57
CA ASN A 157 -12.95 6.98 -27.81
C ASN A 157 -12.05 6.52 -26.64
N LYS A 158 -11.58 7.43 -25.78
CA LYS A 158 -10.72 7.13 -24.64
C LYS A 158 -11.54 7.15 -23.34
N TYR A 159 -12.31 6.11 -23.11
CA TYR A 159 -13.17 6.00 -21.93
C TYR A 159 -12.80 4.84 -20.98
N GLN A 160 -12.00 3.90 -21.48
CA GLN A 160 -11.54 2.73 -20.72
C GLN A 160 -10.03 2.51 -20.89
N ALA A 161 -9.43 1.86 -19.91
CA ALA A 161 -8.07 1.35 -19.95
C ALA A 161 -8.02 -0.09 -19.44
N ASN A 162 -7.14 -0.91 -20.01
CA ASN A 162 -6.96 -2.31 -19.61
C ASN A 162 -6.55 -2.39 -18.14
N GLY A 163 -7.18 -3.32 -17.40
CA GLY A 163 -6.94 -3.51 -15.97
C GLY A 163 -7.51 -2.42 -15.07
N LEU A 164 -8.00 -1.32 -15.65
CA LEU A 164 -8.54 -0.19 -14.89
C LEU A 164 -10.05 0.00 -15.11
N GLY A 165 -10.59 -0.32 -16.30
CA GLY A 165 -11.98 -0.06 -16.66
C GLY A 165 -12.22 1.39 -17.07
N TYR A 166 -13.37 1.94 -16.70
CA TYR A 166 -13.72 3.34 -17.02
C TYR A 166 -12.78 4.32 -16.35
N THR A 167 -12.39 5.39 -17.03
CA THR A 167 -11.36 6.34 -16.56
C THR A 167 -11.86 7.77 -16.40
N ARG A 168 -12.95 8.14 -17.07
CA ARG A 168 -13.44 9.52 -17.09
C ARG A 168 -14.19 9.91 -15.82
N ASP A 169 -14.93 8.97 -15.25
CA ASP A 169 -15.74 9.13 -14.05
C ASP A 169 -14.96 8.88 -12.74
N ARG A 170 -13.64 8.78 -12.84
CA ARG A 170 -12.69 8.65 -11.72
C ARG A 170 -11.34 9.26 -12.05
N PRO A 171 -11.28 10.57 -12.22
CA PRO A 171 -10.03 11.26 -12.53
C PRO A 171 -8.99 11.01 -11.44
N ARG A 172 -7.73 10.95 -11.86
CA ARG A 172 -6.57 10.89 -10.98
C ARG A 172 -6.26 12.28 -10.46
N GLY A 173 -6.06 12.41 -9.17
CA GLY A 173 -5.66 13.66 -8.52
C GLY A 173 -4.48 13.47 -7.59
N ILE A 174 -3.80 14.57 -7.27
CA ILE A 174 -2.79 14.63 -6.21
C ILE A 174 -3.43 15.33 -5.02
N TYR A 175 -3.31 14.69 -3.87
CA TYR A 175 -3.87 15.14 -2.60
C TYR A 175 -2.76 15.36 -1.59
N LEU A 176 -2.96 16.27 -0.67
CA LEU A 176 -2.03 16.57 0.40
C LEU A 176 -2.69 16.30 1.74
N LEU A 177 -1.98 15.57 2.60
CA LEU A 177 -2.40 15.21 3.95
C LEU A 177 -1.37 15.68 4.96
N GLU A 178 -1.80 16.30 6.05
CA GLU A 178 -0.96 16.49 7.22
C GLU A 178 -0.85 15.18 8.00
N VAL A 179 0.37 14.81 8.36
CA VAL A 179 0.62 13.54 9.06
C VAL A 179 0.20 13.70 10.51
N PRO A 180 -0.77 12.90 11.00
CA PRO A 180 -1.18 12.97 12.39
C PRO A 180 -0.08 12.44 13.30
N SER A 181 -0.02 12.95 14.53
CA SER A 181 0.86 12.40 15.56
C SER A 181 0.46 10.93 15.85
N LEU A 182 1.47 10.06 16.00
CA LEU A 182 1.24 8.67 16.42
C LEU A 182 0.83 8.56 17.91
N ASP A 183 1.11 9.60 18.70
CA ASP A 183 0.77 9.66 20.13
C ASP A 183 -0.67 10.15 20.38
N GLU A 184 -1.36 10.66 19.37
CA GLU A 184 -2.77 11.03 19.48
C GLU A 184 -3.65 9.79 19.41
N GLU A 185 -4.46 9.58 20.45
CA GLU A 185 -5.45 8.50 20.44
C GLU A 185 -6.44 8.69 19.27
N PRO A 186 -6.71 7.62 18.48
CA PRO A 186 -7.76 7.69 17.47
C PRO A 186 -9.12 7.81 18.17
N TRP A 187 -9.90 8.79 17.78
CA TRP A 187 -11.29 9.00 18.25
C TRP A 187 -12.23 7.99 17.61
#